data_5de5414e726f657bad52ab76a113f3ac
#
_entry.id   5de5414e726f657bad52ab76a113f3ac
#
_cell.length_a   1.000
_cell.length_b   1.000
_cell.length_c   1.000
_cell.angle_alpha   90.00
_cell.angle_beta   90.00
_cell.angle_gamma   90.00
#
_symmetry.space_group_name_H-M   'P 1'
#
loop_
_entity.id
_entity.type
_entity.pdbx_description
1 polymer ?
#
loop_
_entity_poly.entity_id
_entity_poly.type
_entity_poly.pdbx_seq_one_letter_code
_entity_poly.pdbx_strand_id
1 'polypeptide(L)'
;LPAYVDVPPFPDPEDALGADLFEQLPKGDAGRQWRALLNEAQVVLHNHPVNRRRASEGLPPVNSVWLWGAGALPAWVECGLAHIYSDDLLVWSLAHRADVDVHARADFADGQGASIDLLDLQDVQPSAFERDWWPAIAARLASGTEVRLAFADGVRVAVHKRHRLRFWRKA
;
A
#
# COMPACT_ATOMS: atom_id res chain seq x y z
N LEU A 1 -19.04 -11.46 -0.62
CA LEU A 1 -18.90 -12.79 -0.01
C LEU A 1 -19.76 -12.85 1.25
N PRO A 2 -20.42 -14.00 1.57
CA PRO A 2 -21.13 -14.16 2.84
C PRO A 2 -20.15 -13.95 4.00
N ALA A 3 -20.63 -13.42 5.12
CA ALA A 3 -19.82 -13.00 6.26
C ALA A 3 -18.98 -14.10 6.95
N TYR A 4 -19.04 -15.35 6.48
CA TYR A 4 -18.41 -16.50 7.11
C TYR A 4 -17.80 -17.49 6.10
N VAL A 5 -17.19 -17.00 5.03
CA VAL A 5 -16.41 -17.90 4.16
C VAL A 5 -15.04 -18.10 4.82
N ASP A 6 -14.74 -19.34 5.16
CA ASP A 6 -13.39 -19.71 5.61
C ASP A 6 -12.43 -19.56 4.43
N VAL A 7 -11.55 -18.58 4.54
CA VAL A 7 -10.55 -18.27 3.52
C VAL A 7 -9.23 -18.85 3.99
N PRO A 8 -8.70 -19.88 3.32
CA PRO A 8 -7.39 -20.40 3.66
C PRO A 8 -6.31 -19.34 3.41
N PRO A 9 -5.16 -19.42 4.09
CA PRO A 9 -4.07 -18.51 3.85
C PRO A 9 -3.54 -18.65 2.42
N PHE A 10 -3.44 -17.52 1.75
CA PHE A 10 -2.69 -17.37 0.49
C PHE A 10 -1.43 -16.58 0.81
N PRO A 11 -0.28 -16.94 0.26
CA PRO A 11 0.94 -16.16 0.43
C PRO A 11 0.80 -14.77 -0.20
N ASP A 12 1.60 -13.83 0.27
CA ASP A 12 1.67 -12.51 -0.33
C ASP A 12 2.13 -12.59 -1.79
N PRO A 13 1.72 -11.66 -2.66
CA PRO A 13 2.10 -11.67 -4.07
C PRO A 13 3.62 -11.69 -4.28
N GLU A 14 4.38 -11.03 -3.41
CA GLU A 14 5.84 -10.98 -3.47
C GLU A 14 6.46 -12.37 -3.26
N ASP A 15 5.93 -13.16 -2.34
CA ASP A 15 6.37 -14.53 -2.06
C ASP A 15 5.95 -15.51 -3.17
N ALA A 16 4.85 -15.23 -3.86
CA ALA A 16 4.33 -16.05 -4.94
C ALA A 16 5.00 -15.77 -6.29
N LEU A 17 5.63 -14.60 -6.46
CA LEU A 17 6.28 -14.23 -7.72
C LEU A 17 7.48 -15.14 -8.02
N GLY A 18 7.43 -15.77 -9.21
CA GLY A 18 8.49 -16.68 -9.67
C GLY A 18 8.41 -18.10 -9.12
N ALA A 19 7.46 -18.40 -8.23
CA ALA A 19 7.18 -19.75 -7.75
C ALA A 19 6.17 -20.48 -8.64
N ASP A 20 6.09 -21.81 -8.50
CA ASP A 20 5.02 -22.57 -9.14
C ASP A 20 3.67 -22.20 -8.50
N LEU A 21 2.77 -21.66 -9.32
CA LEU A 21 1.45 -21.24 -8.90
C LEU A 21 0.69 -22.37 -8.15
N PHE A 22 0.80 -23.60 -8.64
CA PHE A 22 0.07 -24.73 -8.04
C PHE A 22 0.59 -25.11 -6.66
N GLU A 23 1.87 -24.89 -6.39
CA GLU A 23 2.45 -25.13 -5.07
C GLU A 23 2.00 -24.08 -4.05
N GLN A 24 1.69 -22.89 -4.50
CA GLN A 24 1.24 -21.76 -3.69
C GLN A 24 -0.28 -21.76 -3.42
N LEU A 25 -1.05 -22.58 -4.15
CA LEU A 25 -2.48 -22.66 -3.93
C LEU A 25 -2.84 -23.44 -2.66
N PRO A 26 -3.92 -23.04 -1.97
CA PRO A 26 -4.41 -23.77 -0.78
C PRO A 26 -4.66 -25.24 -1.07
N LYS A 27 -4.13 -26.11 -0.23
CA LYS A 27 -4.23 -27.57 -0.36
C LYS A 27 -5.46 -28.11 0.41
N GLY A 28 -5.80 -29.37 0.17
CA GLY A 28 -6.88 -30.05 0.84
C GLY A 28 -8.28 -29.60 0.43
N ASP A 29 -9.27 -29.96 1.23
CA ASP A 29 -10.69 -29.70 0.95
C ASP A 29 -11.05 -28.23 1.09
N ALA A 30 -10.52 -27.54 2.08
CA ALA A 30 -10.71 -26.09 2.27
C ALA A 30 -10.24 -25.28 1.06
N GLY A 31 -9.16 -25.72 0.38
CA GLY A 31 -8.65 -25.05 -0.82
C GLY A 31 -9.40 -25.40 -2.11
N ARG A 32 -10.27 -26.43 -2.13
CA ARG A 32 -10.90 -26.92 -3.36
C ARG A 32 -11.75 -25.85 -4.07
N GLN A 33 -12.60 -25.16 -3.32
CA GLN A 33 -13.45 -24.09 -3.87
C GLN A 33 -12.64 -22.92 -4.42
N TRP A 34 -11.52 -22.60 -3.79
CA TRP A 34 -10.65 -21.50 -4.22
C TRP A 34 -9.89 -21.86 -5.48
N ARG A 35 -9.41 -23.11 -5.60
CA ARG A 35 -8.79 -23.58 -6.85
C ARG A 35 -9.80 -23.60 -8.00
N ALA A 36 -11.05 -24.01 -7.74
CA ALA A 36 -12.12 -23.96 -8.75
C ALA A 36 -12.39 -22.51 -9.18
N LEU A 37 -12.52 -21.59 -8.22
CA LEU A 37 -12.73 -20.16 -8.52
C LEU A 37 -11.58 -19.56 -9.35
N LEU A 38 -10.34 -19.87 -9.02
CA LEU A 38 -9.19 -19.41 -9.79
C LEU A 38 -9.17 -19.96 -11.22
N ASN A 39 -9.53 -21.23 -11.40
CA ASN A 39 -9.67 -21.83 -12.73
C ASN A 39 -10.79 -21.15 -13.54
N GLU A 40 -11.94 -20.89 -12.93
CA GLU A 40 -13.03 -20.18 -13.60
C GLU A 40 -12.60 -18.75 -13.97
N ALA A 41 -11.89 -18.05 -13.08
CA ALA A 41 -11.33 -16.72 -13.37
C ALA A 41 -10.38 -16.76 -14.57
N GLN A 42 -9.52 -17.78 -14.70
CA GLN A 42 -8.64 -17.96 -15.86
C GLN A 42 -9.43 -18.13 -17.16
N VAL A 43 -10.49 -18.92 -17.13
CA VAL A 43 -11.35 -19.15 -18.33
C VAL A 43 -12.03 -17.83 -18.74
N VAL A 44 -12.59 -17.10 -17.77
CA VAL A 44 -13.25 -15.80 -18.01
C VAL A 44 -12.26 -14.79 -18.57
N LEU A 45 -11.08 -14.67 -17.95
CA LEU A 45 -10.04 -13.73 -18.37
C LEU A 45 -9.50 -14.06 -19.77
N HIS A 46 -9.28 -15.34 -20.06
CA HIS A 46 -8.79 -15.78 -21.36
C HIS A 46 -9.67 -15.27 -22.53
N ASN A 47 -10.98 -15.31 -22.34
CA ASN A 47 -11.95 -14.91 -23.36
C ASN A 47 -12.32 -13.40 -23.26
N HIS A 48 -11.86 -12.67 -22.25
CA HIS A 48 -12.32 -11.32 -22.00
C HIS A 48 -11.78 -10.31 -23.01
N PRO A 49 -12.62 -9.33 -23.46
CA PRO A 49 -12.20 -8.28 -24.38
C PRO A 49 -10.98 -7.47 -23.94
N VAL A 50 -10.72 -7.37 -22.63
CA VAL A 50 -9.54 -6.69 -22.09
C VAL A 50 -8.24 -7.26 -22.64
N ASN A 51 -8.14 -8.59 -22.82
CA ASN A 51 -6.94 -9.22 -23.36
C ASN A 51 -6.73 -8.96 -24.84
N ARG A 52 -7.82 -8.80 -25.62
CA ARG A 52 -7.71 -8.35 -27.02
C ARG A 52 -7.16 -6.92 -27.11
N ARG A 53 -7.65 -6.02 -26.26
CA ARG A 53 -7.14 -4.65 -26.20
C ARG A 53 -5.67 -4.63 -25.76
N ARG A 54 -5.30 -5.35 -24.70
CA ARG A 54 -3.90 -5.45 -24.24
C ARG A 54 -2.98 -5.99 -25.33
N ALA A 55 -3.42 -7.00 -26.06
CA ALA A 55 -2.64 -7.55 -27.19
C ALA A 55 -2.43 -6.50 -28.31
N SER A 56 -3.44 -5.67 -28.61
CA SER A 56 -3.28 -4.59 -29.60
C SER A 56 -2.34 -3.48 -29.14
N GLU A 57 -2.12 -3.37 -27.84
CA GLU A 57 -1.18 -2.42 -27.18
C GLU A 57 0.21 -3.04 -26.92
N GLY A 58 0.43 -4.30 -27.34
CA GLY A 58 1.70 -5.02 -27.12
C GLY A 58 1.91 -5.46 -25.67
N LEU A 59 0.87 -5.44 -24.84
CA LEU A 59 0.92 -5.80 -23.43
C LEU A 59 0.62 -7.30 -23.24
N PRO A 60 1.27 -7.96 -22.25
CA PRO A 60 0.96 -9.36 -21.93
C PRO A 60 -0.49 -9.50 -21.45
N PRO A 61 -1.14 -10.66 -21.74
CA PRO A 61 -2.51 -10.89 -21.28
C PRO A 61 -2.58 -11.04 -19.76
N VAL A 62 -3.70 -10.60 -19.19
CA VAL A 62 -4.07 -10.93 -17.81
C VAL A 62 -4.73 -12.31 -17.84
N ASN A 63 -4.11 -13.30 -17.23
CA ASN A 63 -4.55 -14.69 -17.30
C ASN A 63 -4.98 -15.29 -15.97
N SER A 64 -4.79 -14.58 -14.86
CA SER A 64 -5.17 -15.03 -13.54
C SER A 64 -5.45 -13.86 -12.61
N VAL A 65 -6.00 -14.18 -11.44
CA VAL A 65 -6.11 -13.30 -10.28
C VAL A 65 -5.37 -13.94 -9.12
N TRP A 66 -4.87 -13.14 -8.20
CA TRP A 66 -4.27 -13.62 -6.97
C TRP A 66 -5.06 -13.11 -5.78
N LEU A 67 -5.33 -13.99 -4.82
CA LEU A 67 -6.06 -13.67 -3.61
C LEU A 67 -5.06 -13.68 -2.45
N TRP A 68 -5.07 -12.64 -1.63
CA TRP A 68 -4.21 -12.56 -0.42
C TRP A 68 -4.85 -11.63 0.61
N GLY A 69 -4.25 -11.56 1.80
CA GLY A 69 -4.65 -10.61 2.83
C GLY A 69 -6.05 -10.86 3.38
N ALA A 70 -6.55 -12.09 3.28
CA ALA A 70 -7.88 -12.44 3.80
C ALA A 70 -7.89 -12.35 5.32
N GLY A 71 -8.96 -11.80 5.87
CA GLY A 71 -9.16 -11.67 7.30
C GLY A 71 -10.48 -11.00 7.63
N ALA A 72 -10.83 -10.97 8.90
CA ALA A 72 -11.93 -10.16 9.40
C ALA A 72 -11.41 -8.72 9.63
N LEU A 73 -12.18 -7.74 9.19
CA LEU A 73 -11.90 -6.35 9.56
C LEU A 73 -11.91 -6.21 11.09
N PRO A 74 -10.94 -5.49 11.67
CA PRO A 74 -10.92 -5.25 13.10
C PRO A 74 -12.22 -4.55 13.52
N ALA A 75 -12.72 -4.88 14.72
CA ALA A 75 -13.93 -4.27 15.25
C ALA A 75 -13.76 -2.75 15.42
N TRP A 76 -12.56 -2.32 15.75
CA TRP A 76 -12.17 -0.92 15.91
C TRP A 76 -10.70 -0.73 15.54
N VAL A 77 -10.35 0.48 15.19
CA VAL A 77 -8.97 0.93 14.93
C VAL A 77 -8.77 2.23 15.70
N GLU A 78 -7.69 2.33 16.46
CA GLU A 78 -7.28 3.58 17.10
C GLU A 78 -6.07 4.16 16.37
N CYS A 79 -6.11 5.46 16.16
CA CYS A 79 -5.05 6.20 15.51
C CYS A 79 -4.92 7.59 16.15
N GLY A 80 -3.70 7.97 16.49
CA GLY A 80 -3.40 9.31 17.03
C GLY A 80 -3.03 10.34 15.97
N LEU A 81 -3.29 10.04 14.69
CA LEU A 81 -3.06 10.97 13.57
C LEU A 81 -4.26 11.90 13.40
N ALA A 82 -3.98 13.13 12.99
CA ALA A 82 -5.04 14.09 12.65
C ALA A 82 -5.46 13.94 11.19
N HIS A 83 -4.48 13.81 10.29
CA HIS A 83 -4.74 13.63 8.85
C HIS A 83 -3.84 12.55 8.27
N ILE A 84 -4.34 11.90 7.23
CA ILE A 84 -3.60 10.91 6.44
C ILE A 84 -3.65 11.33 4.98
N TYR A 85 -2.50 11.36 4.32
CA TYR A 85 -2.34 11.64 2.90
C TYR A 85 -1.84 10.39 2.20
N SER A 86 -2.72 9.70 1.48
CA SER A 86 -2.41 8.43 0.82
C SER A 86 -3.31 8.22 -0.40
N ASP A 87 -2.83 7.46 -1.38
CA ASP A 87 -3.62 6.98 -2.51
C ASP A 87 -3.89 5.46 -2.39
N ASP A 88 -3.45 4.83 -1.30
CA ASP A 88 -3.64 3.41 -1.04
C ASP A 88 -5.02 3.12 -0.41
N LEU A 89 -5.78 2.20 -1.03
CA LEU A 89 -7.13 1.83 -0.59
C LEU A 89 -7.17 1.19 0.81
N LEU A 90 -6.13 0.46 1.19
CA LEU A 90 -6.05 -0.15 2.53
C LEU A 90 -5.87 0.94 3.59
N VAL A 91 -4.97 1.89 3.33
CA VAL A 91 -4.75 3.05 4.22
C VAL A 91 -6.04 3.85 4.36
N TRP A 92 -6.77 4.11 3.27
CA TRP A 92 -8.08 4.77 3.28
C TRP A 92 -9.09 4.00 4.13
N SER A 93 -9.17 2.68 3.97
CA SER A 93 -10.11 1.84 4.70
C SER A 93 -9.81 1.84 6.21
N LEU A 94 -8.54 1.81 6.60
CA LEU A 94 -8.12 1.88 8.00
C LEU A 94 -8.37 3.27 8.60
N ALA A 95 -8.09 4.34 7.84
CA ALA A 95 -8.35 5.72 8.25
C ALA A 95 -9.84 5.95 8.55
N HIS A 96 -10.72 5.55 7.63
CA HIS A 96 -12.15 5.62 7.86
C HIS A 96 -12.62 4.80 9.08
N ARG A 97 -11.98 3.65 9.32
CA ARG A 97 -12.30 2.82 10.49
C ARG A 97 -11.84 3.45 11.80
N ALA A 98 -10.82 4.28 11.74
CA ALA A 98 -10.25 5.02 12.89
C ALA A 98 -10.89 6.40 13.06
N ASP A 99 -11.84 6.79 12.22
CA ASP A 99 -12.46 8.13 12.19
C ASP A 99 -11.39 9.25 12.02
N VAL A 100 -10.42 9.01 11.13
CA VAL A 100 -9.35 9.95 10.80
C VAL A 100 -9.58 10.52 9.41
N ASP A 101 -9.41 11.82 9.25
CA ASP A 101 -9.53 12.49 7.96
C ASP A 101 -8.43 12.01 7.00
N VAL A 102 -8.86 11.51 5.84
CA VAL A 102 -7.98 11.02 4.79
C VAL A 102 -8.13 11.85 3.52
N HIS A 103 -7.02 12.20 2.93
CA HIS A 103 -6.90 13.05 1.75
C HIS A 103 -6.06 12.36 0.67
N ALA A 104 -6.21 12.78 -0.58
CA ALA A 104 -5.31 12.37 -1.62
C ALA A 104 -3.87 12.81 -1.30
N ARG A 105 -2.89 12.02 -1.67
CA ARG A 105 -1.47 12.32 -1.42
C ARG A 105 -1.08 13.69 -1.96
N ALA A 106 -1.62 14.08 -3.13
CA ALA A 106 -1.35 15.36 -3.77
C ALA A 106 -1.72 16.58 -2.90
N ASP A 107 -2.67 16.44 -1.99
CA ASP A 107 -3.16 17.55 -1.15
C ASP A 107 -2.22 17.85 0.03
N PHE A 108 -1.16 17.05 0.22
CA PHE A 108 -0.22 17.22 1.34
C PHE A 108 0.47 18.59 1.38
N ALA A 109 0.79 19.15 0.21
CA ALA A 109 1.49 20.45 0.12
C ALA A 109 0.64 21.60 0.68
N ASP A 110 -0.69 21.51 0.53
CA ASP A 110 -1.65 22.54 0.94
C ASP A 110 -2.09 22.37 2.40
N GLY A 111 -1.78 21.22 3.02
CA GLY A 111 -2.12 20.91 4.40
C GLY A 111 -1.42 21.87 5.38
N GLN A 112 -2.18 22.59 6.18
CA GLN A 112 -1.70 23.54 7.19
C GLN A 112 -2.00 23.02 8.59
N GLY A 113 -0.99 23.00 9.45
CA GLY A 113 -1.22 22.78 10.88
C GLY A 113 -0.05 22.20 11.64
N ALA A 114 -0.13 22.31 12.96
CA ALA A 114 0.76 21.66 13.94
C ALA A 114 0.24 20.26 14.32
N SER A 115 -0.49 19.61 13.43
CA SER A 115 -1.08 18.30 13.61
C SER A 115 -0.07 17.18 13.37
N ILE A 116 -0.37 15.99 13.88
CA ILE A 116 0.39 14.77 13.59
C ILE A 116 -0.22 14.15 12.35
N ASP A 117 0.43 14.35 11.22
CA ASP A 117 -0.02 13.88 9.92
C ASP A 117 0.83 12.69 9.44
N LEU A 118 0.23 11.80 8.68
CA LEU A 118 0.92 10.74 7.93
C LEU A 118 0.92 11.11 6.43
N LEU A 119 2.08 11.07 5.81
CA LEU A 119 2.23 11.06 4.36
C LEU A 119 2.75 9.69 3.93
N ASP A 120 1.93 8.97 3.20
CA ASP A 120 2.26 7.65 2.66
C ASP A 120 2.98 7.78 1.32
N LEU A 121 4.21 7.26 1.26
CA LEU A 121 5.11 7.33 0.10
C LEU A 121 5.66 5.94 -0.29
N GLN A 122 5.01 4.84 0.11
CA GLN A 122 5.54 3.48 -0.04
C GLN A 122 5.82 3.10 -1.50
N ASP A 123 5.01 3.56 -2.43
CA ASP A 123 5.09 3.27 -3.87
C ASP A 123 5.85 4.34 -4.67
N VAL A 124 6.38 5.37 -4.00
CA VAL A 124 7.04 6.51 -4.66
C VAL A 124 8.50 6.19 -4.98
N GLN A 125 8.87 6.32 -6.23
CA GLN A 125 10.25 6.16 -6.66
C GLN A 125 11.16 7.26 -6.07
N PRO A 126 12.43 6.96 -5.74
CA PRO A 126 13.35 7.91 -5.12
C PRO A 126 13.49 9.24 -5.86
N SER A 127 13.53 9.20 -7.19
CA SER A 127 13.63 10.42 -8.02
C SER A 127 12.37 11.29 -7.97
N ALA A 128 11.19 10.67 -7.86
CA ALA A 128 9.92 11.37 -7.68
C ALA A 128 9.81 11.92 -6.25
N PHE A 129 10.30 11.18 -5.25
CA PHE A 129 10.35 11.66 -3.87
C PHE A 129 11.14 12.96 -3.74
N GLU A 130 12.34 13.03 -4.31
CA GLU A 130 13.20 14.23 -4.25
C GLU A 130 12.57 15.44 -4.96
N ARG A 131 11.93 15.21 -6.09
CA ARG A 131 11.37 16.27 -6.91
C ARG A 131 10.04 16.81 -6.40
N ASP A 132 9.12 15.90 -6.05
CA ASP A 132 7.71 16.21 -5.86
C ASP A 132 7.33 16.33 -4.38
N TRP A 133 7.99 15.60 -3.47
CA TRP A 133 7.60 15.48 -2.07
C TRP A 133 8.58 16.15 -1.10
N TRP A 134 9.88 16.01 -1.37
CA TRP A 134 10.89 16.57 -0.48
C TRP A 134 10.78 18.08 -0.26
N PRO A 135 10.44 18.94 -1.24
CA PRO A 135 10.29 20.37 -1.00
C PRO A 135 9.23 20.69 0.07
N ALA A 136 8.08 20.05 0.04
CA ALA A 136 7.02 20.27 1.04
C ALA A 136 7.44 19.76 2.44
N ILE A 137 8.09 18.59 2.50
CA ILE A 137 8.63 18.03 3.76
C ILE A 137 9.71 18.94 4.34
N ALA A 138 10.63 19.43 3.50
CA ALA A 138 11.69 20.36 3.91
C ALA A 138 11.13 21.69 4.43
N ALA A 139 10.07 22.21 3.82
CA ALA A 139 9.38 23.41 4.28
C ALA A 139 8.79 23.21 5.70
N ARG A 140 8.15 22.07 5.95
CA ARG A 140 7.65 21.72 7.31
C ARG A 140 8.79 21.58 8.33
N LEU A 141 9.92 20.97 7.96
CA LEU A 141 11.11 20.93 8.80
C LEU A 141 11.65 22.32 9.09
N ALA A 142 11.67 23.20 8.10
CA ALA A 142 12.13 24.59 8.24
C ALA A 142 11.23 25.41 9.19
N SER A 143 9.92 25.14 9.20
CA SER A 143 8.98 25.76 10.14
C SER A 143 9.14 25.27 11.58
N GLY A 144 9.85 24.17 11.80
CA GLY A 144 10.13 23.61 13.12
C GLY A 144 9.37 22.32 13.44
N THR A 145 8.58 21.82 12.51
CA THR A 145 7.88 20.53 12.64
C THR A 145 8.91 19.38 12.71
N GLU A 146 8.70 18.43 13.60
CA GLU A 146 9.42 17.16 13.60
C GLU A 146 8.91 16.29 12.45
N VAL A 147 9.81 15.71 11.66
CA VAL A 147 9.49 14.73 10.64
C VAL A 147 10.06 13.38 11.06
N ARG A 148 9.20 12.37 11.09
CA ARG A 148 9.60 10.97 11.31
C ARG A 148 9.51 10.22 10.01
N LEU A 149 10.62 9.65 9.58
CA LEU A 149 10.71 8.81 8.41
C LEU A 149 10.68 7.35 8.87
N ALA A 150 9.80 6.55 8.28
CA ALA A 150 9.75 5.11 8.48
C ALA A 150 9.98 4.43 7.12
N PHE A 151 10.93 3.52 7.07
CA PHE A 151 11.33 2.81 5.86
C PHE A 151 10.83 1.36 5.91
N ALA A 152 10.69 0.72 4.75
CA ALA A 152 10.20 -0.64 4.61
C ALA A 152 11.08 -1.69 5.31
N ASP A 153 12.38 -1.41 5.46
CA ASP A 153 13.33 -2.24 6.21
C ASP A 153 13.20 -2.12 7.74
N GLY A 154 12.24 -1.35 8.23
CA GLY A 154 11.98 -1.11 9.65
C GLY A 154 12.80 0.03 10.27
N VAL A 155 13.73 0.64 9.52
CA VAL A 155 14.48 1.80 9.99
C VAL A 155 13.54 2.97 10.22
N ARG A 156 13.71 3.68 11.35
CA ARG A 156 12.97 4.89 11.69
C ARG A 156 13.92 6.01 12.04
N VAL A 157 13.72 7.17 11.44
CA VAL A 157 14.57 8.36 11.65
C VAL A 157 13.72 9.55 12.03
N ALA A 158 14.02 10.21 13.13
CA ALA A 158 13.42 11.49 13.48
C ALA A 158 14.34 12.64 13.05
N VAL A 159 13.80 13.58 12.30
CA VAL A 159 14.51 14.75 11.79
C VAL A 159 13.93 16.01 12.38
N HIS A 160 14.80 16.88 12.89
CA HIS A 160 14.44 18.17 13.48
C HIS A 160 15.23 19.30 12.81
N LYS A 161 14.67 20.49 12.78
CA LYS A 161 15.33 21.71 12.25
C LYS A 161 16.75 21.90 12.78
N ARG A 162 16.99 21.65 14.06
CA ARG A 162 18.31 21.78 14.72
C ARG A 162 19.36 20.78 14.21
N HIS A 163 18.96 19.70 13.53
CA HIS A 163 19.91 18.71 13.00
C HIS A 163 20.83 19.29 11.93
N ARG A 164 20.39 20.32 11.20
CA ARG A 164 21.23 21.06 10.23
C ARG A 164 22.48 21.70 10.87
N LEU A 165 22.48 21.89 12.18
CA LEU A 165 23.60 22.46 12.92
C LEU A 165 24.64 21.40 13.35
N ARG A 166 24.41 20.11 13.05
CA ARG A 166 25.30 19.00 13.41
C ARG A 166 26.38 18.77 12.36
N PHE A 167 27.14 19.81 12.01
CA PHE A 167 28.18 19.80 10.98
C PHE A 167 29.35 18.82 11.27
N TRP A 168 29.48 18.31 12.50
CA TRP A 168 30.49 17.34 12.93
C TRP A 168 30.14 15.88 12.63
N ARG A 169 28.92 15.56 12.23
CA ARG A 169 28.53 14.23 11.75
C ARG A 169 28.70 14.19 10.25
N LYS A 170 29.72 13.46 9.79
CA LYS A 170 29.82 13.08 8.38
C LYS A 170 28.68 12.10 8.07
N ALA A 171 28.06 12.25 6.90
CA ALA A 171 27.12 11.31 6.35
C ALA A 171 27.80 9.94 6.10
#